data_33b36df9b2874ebecbfa1f4216f832b2
#
_entry.id   33b36df9b2874ebecbfa1f4216f832b2
#
_cell.length_a   1.000
_cell.length_b   1.000
_cell.length_c   1.000
_cell.angle_alpha   90.00
_cell.angle_beta   90.00
_cell.angle_gamma   90.00
#
_symmetry.space_group_name_H-M   'P 1'
#
loop_
_entity.id
_entity.type
_entity.pdbx_description
1 polymer ?
#
loop_
_entity_poly.entity_id
_entity_poly.type
_entity_poly.pdbx_seq_one_letter_code
_entity_poly.pdbx_strand_id
1 'polypeptide(L)'
;MKKLLITLGFIGILFNSCEPYEDFVEDFDKTTVYFATQKPLRSIVSYDEMTFKVGVALAGKRENTKDEFADFVIDETLLTTIDGASVFTLLPESYYTLTNSSKMIIPAGKFIGDVTVTLNRELFTNDALSTANTYALPLRITNSSLDSIGGFDSDGTVLDIPKDYTILVVKYISEFSGTYYHKGTQNEVDGAGVVVNQTIYNNSDLSKNQTWSLTTVDRNSIRTSGIGANTSHNFVINVNESDNTISIDSPSSGVTNLVGSGSVNSDRSITLNYSYTLGGKNYEVEDTLVLRQAPEYDLGFEEW
;
A
#
# COMPACT_ATOMS: atom_id res chain seq x y z
N MET A 1 -64.58 -29.51 -8.07
CA MET A 1 -64.52 -28.61 -6.89
C MET A 1 -63.46 -28.99 -5.89
N LYS A 2 -63.22 -30.23 -5.46
CA LYS A 2 -62.14 -30.56 -4.50
C LYS A 2 -60.71 -30.18 -4.96
N LYS A 3 -60.39 -30.34 -6.25
CA LYS A 3 -59.06 -29.98 -6.79
C LYS A 3 -58.80 -28.45 -6.83
N LEU A 4 -59.85 -27.66 -7.09
CA LEU A 4 -59.78 -26.18 -7.11
C LEU A 4 -59.56 -25.61 -5.70
N LEU A 5 -60.18 -26.21 -4.68
CA LEU A 5 -60.00 -25.82 -3.27
C LEU A 5 -58.57 -26.08 -2.75
N ILE A 6 -57.94 -27.19 -3.19
CA ILE A 6 -56.55 -27.51 -2.81
C ILE A 6 -55.57 -26.54 -3.46
N THR A 7 -55.79 -26.16 -4.72
CA THR A 7 -54.95 -25.18 -5.43
C THR A 7 -55.06 -23.77 -4.83
N LEU A 8 -56.28 -23.37 -4.42
CA LEU A 8 -56.50 -22.09 -3.75
C LEU A 8 -55.85 -22.03 -2.34
N GLY A 9 -55.86 -23.16 -1.62
CA GLY A 9 -55.17 -23.26 -0.32
C GLY A 9 -53.64 -23.18 -0.43
N PHE A 10 -53.06 -23.71 -1.50
CA PHE A 10 -51.62 -23.65 -1.72
C PHE A 10 -51.12 -22.24 -2.13
N ILE A 11 -51.96 -21.49 -2.87
CA ILE A 11 -51.65 -20.08 -3.24
C ILE A 11 -51.73 -19.17 -2.00
N GLY A 12 -52.63 -19.44 -1.05
CA GLY A 12 -52.73 -18.65 0.20
C GLY A 12 -51.55 -18.79 1.13
N ILE A 13 -50.78 -19.88 1.06
CA ILE A 13 -49.59 -20.10 1.92
C ILE A 13 -48.37 -19.36 1.36
N LEU A 14 -48.32 -19.05 0.07
CA LEU A 14 -47.18 -18.37 -0.55
C LEU A 14 -47.13 -16.85 -0.28
N PHE A 15 -48.23 -16.26 0.25
CA PHE A 15 -48.27 -14.82 0.56
C PHE A 15 -47.99 -14.49 2.02
N ASN A 16 -47.75 -15.46 2.89
CA ASN A 16 -47.39 -15.21 4.29
C ASN A 16 -45.89 -15.30 4.58
N SER A 17 -45.04 -15.33 3.54
CA SER A 17 -43.56 -15.43 3.69
C SER A 17 -42.83 -14.11 3.61
N CYS A 18 -43.48 -12.96 3.70
CA CYS A 18 -42.86 -11.70 4.00
C CYS A 18 -43.12 -11.37 5.46
N GLU A 19 -42.22 -11.76 6.35
CA GLU A 19 -42.11 -11.03 7.59
C GLU A 19 -41.85 -9.55 7.20
N PRO A 20 -42.67 -8.59 7.72
CA PRO A 20 -42.36 -7.19 7.49
C PRO A 20 -40.96 -6.98 8.02
N TYR A 21 -40.03 -6.55 7.13
CA TYR A 21 -38.70 -6.04 7.54
C TYR A 21 -39.02 -4.90 8.53
N GLU A 22 -38.71 -5.11 9.80
CA GLU A 22 -38.80 -4.04 10.78
C GLU A 22 -37.81 -2.98 10.33
N ASP A 23 -38.33 -1.93 9.72
CA ASP A 23 -37.54 -0.75 9.48
C ASP A 23 -37.09 -0.23 10.86
N PHE A 24 -35.82 -0.36 11.16
CA PHE A 24 -35.21 0.34 12.29
C PHE A 24 -35.31 1.83 12.02
N VAL A 25 -36.40 2.44 12.45
CA VAL A 25 -36.76 3.83 12.13
C VAL A 25 -36.10 4.83 13.09
N GLU A 26 -35.58 4.33 14.21
CA GLU A 26 -35.00 5.16 15.27
C GLU A 26 -33.48 5.10 15.31
N ASP A 27 -32.85 6.16 15.80
CA ASP A 27 -31.43 6.16 16.14
C ASP A 27 -31.17 5.18 17.31
N PHE A 28 -29.96 4.72 17.46
CA PHE A 28 -29.57 3.95 18.63
C PHE A 28 -29.57 4.86 19.88
N ASP A 29 -29.79 4.26 21.05
CA ASP A 29 -29.84 4.99 22.34
C ASP A 29 -28.53 5.75 22.66
N LYS A 30 -27.42 5.33 22.05
CA LYS A 30 -26.10 5.90 22.26
C LYS A 30 -25.35 6.08 20.95
N THR A 31 -24.55 7.12 20.93
CA THR A 31 -23.64 7.42 19.81
C THR A 31 -22.18 7.22 20.21
N THR A 32 -21.33 6.86 19.26
CA THR A 32 -19.92 6.60 19.55
C THR A 32 -19.02 7.05 18.41
N VAL A 33 -17.79 7.41 18.77
CA VAL A 33 -16.70 7.63 17.83
C VAL A 33 -15.59 6.62 18.05
N TYR A 34 -14.98 6.14 16.98
CA TYR A 34 -13.92 5.13 17.05
C TYR A 34 -13.03 5.15 15.82
N PHE A 35 -11.84 4.58 15.93
CA PHE A 35 -11.03 4.23 14.76
C PHE A 35 -11.52 2.91 14.16
N ALA A 36 -11.79 2.88 12.86
CA ALA A 36 -12.26 1.67 12.18
C ALA A 36 -11.20 0.55 12.19
N THR A 37 -9.92 0.93 12.14
CA THR A 37 -8.77 0.00 12.15
C THR A 37 -7.77 0.43 13.19
N GLN A 38 -7.29 -0.53 14.01
CA GLN A 38 -6.32 -0.27 15.08
C GLN A 38 -4.88 -0.47 14.64
N LYS A 39 -4.63 -1.28 13.62
CA LYS A 39 -3.29 -1.70 13.17
C LYS A 39 -3.04 -1.45 11.67
N PRO A 40 -3.40 -0.28 11.11
CA PRO A 40 -3.22 -0.03 9.68
C PRO A 40 -1.74 0.09 9.30
N LEU A 41 -1.39 -0.47 8.15
CA LEU A 41 -0.13 -0.27 7.46
C LEU A 41 -0.38 0.55 6.19
N ARG A 42 0.39 1.63 5.99
CA ARG A 42 0.35 2.49 4.81
C ARG A 42 1.67 2.43 4.06
N SER A 43 1.63 1.81 2.91
CA SER A 43 2.68 1.94 1.90
C SER A 43 2.35 3.13 1.00
N ILE A 44 3.30 4.05 0.82
CA ILE A 44 3.12 5.28 0.04
C ILE A 44 4.16 5.32 -1.06
N VAL A 45 3.75 5.66 -2.27
CA VAL A 45 4.69 5.84 -3.38
C VAL A 45 5.43 7.16 -3.19
N SER A 46 6.74 7.18 -3.44
CA SER A 46 7.66 8.31 -3.20
C SER A 46 7.50 9.43 -4.25
N TYR A 47 6.29 9.96 -4.42
CA TYR A 47 6.03 11.15 -5.24
C TYR A 47 6.32 12.46 -4.47
N ASP A 48 6.15 13.60 -5.14
CA ASP A 48 6.36 14.92 -4.54
C ASP A 48 5.39 15.19 -3.39
N GLU A 49 4.12 14.81 -3.56
CA GLU A 49 3.10 14.89 -2.51
C GLU A 49 2.85 13.51 -1.92
N MET A 50 3.41 13.28 -0.74
CA MET A 50 3.21 12.03 0.00
C MET A 50 2.15 12.25 1.08
N THR A 51 0.87 12.14 0.71
CA THR A 51 -0.26 12.41 1.60
C THR A 51 -1.16 11.22 1.80
N PHE A 52 -1.74 11.10 2.99
CA PHE A 52 -2.80 10.15 3.29
C PHE A 52 -3.71 10.66 4.39
N LYS A 53 -4.86 10.04 4.56
CA LYS A 53 -5.83 10.39 5.59
C LYS A 53 -5.83 9.37 6.71
N VAL A 54 -5.99 9.87 7.93
CA VAL A 54 -6.33 9.09 9.11
C VAL A 54 -7.57 9.69 9.74
N GLY A 55 -8.52 8.83 10.13
CA GLY A 55 -9.80 9.35 10.58
C GLY A 55 -10.57 8.41 11.48
N VAL A 56 -11.63 8.98 12.06
CA VAL A 56 -12.56 8.33 12.96
C VAL A 56 -13.92 8.14 12.27
N ALA A 57 -14.64 7.11 12.71
CA ALA A 57 -15.99 6.84 12.28
C ALA A 57 -16.99 7.15 13.42
N LEU A 58 -18.18 7.63 13.02
CA LEU A 58 -19.33 7.83 13.88
C LEU A 58 -20.28 6.65 13.71
N ALA A 59 -20.77 6.10 14.81
CA ALA A 59 -21.86 5.14 14.82
C ALA A 59 -22.95 5.52 15.82
N GLY A 60 -24.11 4.83 15.72
CA GLY A 60 -25.25 5.07 16.59
C GLY A 60 -26.23 6.13 16.10
N LYS A 61 -26.03 6.72 14.93
CA LYS A 61 -26.95 7.64 14.26
C LYS A 61 -27.28 7.17 12.86
N ARG A 62 -28.48 7.43 12.39
CA ARG A 62 -28.88 7.26 10.97
C ARG A 62 -28.53 8.48 10.15
N GLU A 63 -28.64 9.66 10.76
CA GLU A 63 -28.28 10.93 10.16
C GLU A 63 -27.39 11.73 11.09
N ASN A 64 -26.31 12.25 10.56
CA ASN A 64 -25.49 13.23 11.25
C ASN A 64 -25.92 14.64 10.82
N THR A 65 -26.78 15.30 11.61
CA THR A 65 -27.42 16.58 11.26
C THR A 65 -26.57 17.80 11.61
N LYS A 66 -25.46 17.64 12.33
CA LYS A 66 -24.55 18.72 12.73
C LYS A 66 -23.10 18.24 12.67
N ASP A 67 -22.16 19.17 12.74
CA ASP A 67 -20.76 18.82 12.89
C ASP A 67 -20.52 18.18 14.26
N GLU A 68 -19.89 17.00 14.23
CA GLU A 68 -19.40 16.30 15.42
C GLU A 68 -17.87 16.32 15.41
N PHE A 69 -17.24 15.96 16.52
CA PHE A 69 -15.79 15.96 16.62
C PHE A 69 -15.24 14.84 17.49
N ALA A 70 -13.99 14.51 17.26
CA ALA A 70 -13.11 13.73 18.13
C ALA A 70 -11.82 14.52 18.38
N ASP A 71 -11.50 14.80 19.64
CA ASP A 71 -10.17 15.28 20.02
C ASP A 71 -9.22 14.09 20.14
N PHE A 72 -8.00 14.25 19.67
CA PHE A 72 -7.01 13.20 19.71
C PHE A 72 -5.63 13.71 20.12
N VAL A 73 -4.78 12.79 20.51
CA VAL A 73 -3.35 13.04 20.81
C VAL A 73 -2.49 11.98 20.10
N ILE A 74 -1.23 12.31 19.89
CA ILE A 74 -0.20 11.32 19.56
C ILE A 74 0.21 10.69 20.90
N ASP A 75 -0.05 9.40 21.06
CA ASP A 75 0.18 8.67 22.31
C ASP A 75 1.24 7.58 22.12
N GLU A 76 2.49 7.94 22.40
CA GLU A 76 3.64 7.03 22.27
C GLU A 76 3.52 5.81 23.20
N THR A 77 2.77 5.90 24.30
CA THR A 77 2.59 4.77 25.22
C THR A 77 1.91 3.57 24.55
N LEU A 78 1.16 3.79 23.48
CA LEU A 78 0.58 2.71 22.68
C LEU A 78 1.63 1.76 22.09
N LEU A 79 2.81 2.27 21.76
CA LEU A 79 3.90 1.44 21.23
C LEU A 79 4.46 0.45 22.26
N THR A 80 4.27 0.74 23.54
CA THR A 80 4.73 -0.15 24.62
C THR A 80 3.61 -0.97 25.26
N THR A 81 2.36 -0.58 25.09
CA THR A 81 1.21 -1.21 25.76
C THR A 81 0.41 -2.13 24.85
N ILE A 82 0.45 -1.90 23.53
CA ILE A 82 -0.28 -2.73 22.55
C ILE A 82 0.63 -3.87 22.07
N ASP A 83 0.08 -5.07 22.11
CA ASP A 83 0.80 -6.27 21.69
C ASP A 83 1.26 -6.20 20.22
N GLY A 84 2.55 -6.51 20.01
CA GLY A 84 3.21 -6.43 18.72
C GLY A 84 3.71 -5.03 18.33
N ALA A 85 3.32 -3.95 19.06
CA ALA A 85 3.68 -2.59 18.67
C ALA A 85 5.10 -2.16 19.10
N SER A 86 5.73 -2.88 20.02
CA SER A 86 7.05 -2.54 20.58
C SER A 86 8.22 -2.61 19.59
N VAL A 87 7.98 -3.16 18.40
CA VAL A 87 8.98 -3.22 17.31
C VAL A 87 9.06 -1.91 16.53
N PHE A 88 8.07 -1.02 16.68
CA PHE A 88 8.01 0.23 15.95
C PHE A 88 8.64 1.39 16.73
N THR A 89 9.12 2.36 15.97
CA THR A 89 9.63 3.63 16.47
C THR A 89 8.63 4.74 16.14
N LEU A 90 8.45 5.69 17.05
CA LEU A 90 7.61 6.86 16.80
C LEU A 90 8.08 7.59 15.54
N LEU A 91 7.16 7.90 14.63
CA LEU A 91 7.46 8.73 13.46
C LEU A 91 7.92 10.12 13.92
N PRO A 92 9.15 10.58 13.55
CA PRO A 92 9.65 11.88 13.97
C PRO A 92 8.72 13.03 13.57
N GLU A 93 8.49 13.99 14.45
CA GLU A 93 7.61 15.15 14.17
C GLU A 93 8.05 15.96 12.94
N SER A 94 9.38 15.99 12.66
CA SER A 94 9.91 16.67 11.47
C SER A 94 9.57 15.97 10.16
N TYR A 95 9.11 14.70 10.20
CA TYR A 95 8.82 13.91 9.00
C TYR A 95 7.39 14.11 8.48
N TYR A 96 6.52 14.79 9.22
CA TYR A 96 5.14 14.97 8.78
C TYR A 96 4.52 16.28 9.28
N THR A 97 3.39 16.63 8.68
CA THR A 97 2.47 17.66 9.17
C THR A 97 1.04 17.11 9.14
N LEU A 98 0.22 17.62 10.05
CA LEU A 98 -1.22 17.31 10.13
C LEU A 98 -2.05 18.55 9.76
N THR A 99 -3.14 18.39 9.03
CA THR A 99 -4.07 19.49 8.75
C THR A 99 -4.72 20.05 10.04
N ASN A 100 -4.84 19.21 11.06
CA ASN A 100 -5.18 19.60 12.43
C ASN A 100 -4.46 18.64 13.38
N SER A 101 -3.79 19.16 14.40
CA SER A 101 -2.95 18.39 15.30
C SER A 101 -3.66 17.80 16.52
N SER A 102 -4.94 18.13 16.71
CA SER A 102 -5.67 17.74 17.94
C SER A 102 -7.13 17.37 17.74
N LYS A 103 -7.70 17.63 16.57
CA LYS A 103 -9.15 17.48 16.36
C LYS A 103 -9.49 16.96 14.97
N MET A 104 -10.33 15.93 14.89
CA MET A 104 -10.99 15.45 13.70
C MET A 104 -12.46 15.90 13.71
N ILE A 105 -12.89 16.61 12.67
CA ILE A 105 -14.28 17.04 12.50
C ILE A 105 -15.00 16.03 11.64
N ILE A 106 -16.17 15.58 12.08
CA ILE A 106 -17.12 14.77 11.31
C ILE A 106 -18.21 15.72 10.82
N PRO A 107 -18.18 16.16 9.57
CA PRO A 107 -19.11 17.17 9.08
C PRO A 107 -20.56 16.68 9.08
N ALA A 108 -21.51 17.60 9.18
CA ALA A 108 -22.92 17.31 8.99
C ALA A 108 -23.16 16.53 7.68
N GLY A 109 -23.98 15.51 7.72
CA GLY A 109 -24.24 14.59 6.60
C GLY A 109 -23.13 13.58 6.31
N LYS A 110 -22.07 13.53 7.15
CA LYS A 110 -20.98 12.55 7.05
C LYS A 110 -20.88 11.71 8.32
N PHE A 111 -20.28 10.52 8.18
CA PHE A 111 -20.04 9.58 9.28
C PHE A 111 -18.55 9.34 9.51
N ILE A 112 -17.69 10.06 8.79
CA ILE A 112 -16.24 9.99 8.90
C ILE A 112 -15.70 11.40 9.04
N GLY A 113 -14.80 11.58 10.00
CA GLY A 113 -13.96 12.77 10.16
C GLY A 113 -12.50 12.38 10.07
N ASP A 114 -11.70 13.14 9.32
CA ASP A 114 -10.31 12.82 9.10
C ASP A 114 -9.39 14.03 9.24
N VAL A 115 -8.11 13.75 9.41
CA VAL A 115 -7.01 14.69 9.18
C VAL A 115 -6.11 14.14 8.09
N THR A 116 -5.55 15.04 7.28
CA THR A 116 -4.55 14.69 6.29
C THR A 116 -3.18 14.74 6.94
N VAL A 117 -2.43 13.66 6.79
CA VAL A 117 -1.01 13.56 7.10
C VAL A 117 -0.25 13.84 5.80
N THR A 118 0.65 14.80 5.82
CA THR A 118 1.57 15.09 4.71
C THR A 118 2.98 14.79 5.17
N LEU A 119 3.65 13.84 4.52
CA LEU A 119 5.04 13.50 4.83
C LEU A 119 6.00 14.51 4.20
N ASN A 120 7.06 14.85 4.91
CA ASN A 120 8.19 15.56 4.35
C ASN A 120 8.99 14.59 3.47
N ARG A 121 8.81 14.68 2.15
CA ARG A 121 9.40 13.76 1.18
C ARG A 121 10.91 13.62 1.39
N GLU A 122 11.63 14.74 1.48
CA GLU A 122 13.09 14.72 1.58
C GLU A 122 13.59 14.04 2.86
N LEU A 123 13.00 14.35 4.01
CA LEU A 123 13.42 13.74 5.27
C LEU A 123 13.02 12.27 5.34
N PHE A 124 11.80 11.95 4.93
CA PHE A 124 11.26 10.60 5.03
C PHE A 124 11.91 9.63 4.04
N THR A 125 12.14 10.04 2.79
CA THR A 125 12.69 9.14 1.76
C THR A 125 14.22 9.06 1.78
N ASN A 126 14.92 9.99 2.44
CA ASN A 126 16.37 9.88 2.65
C ASN A 126 16.73 9.02 3.88
N ASP A 127 15.74 8.57 4.65
CA ASP A 127 15.95 7.65 5.75
C ASP A 127 15.69 6.20 5.28
N ALA A 128 16.75 5.39 5.30
CA ALA A 128 16.67 3.98 4.89
C ALA A 128 15.68 3.15 5.71
N LEU A 129 15.39 3.55 6.96
CA LEU A 129 14.41 2.88 7.82
C LEU A 129 12.97 3.08 7.34
N SER A 130 12.71 4.11 6.54
CA SER A 130 11.39 4.42 6.00
C SER A 130 10.93 3.48 4.86
N THR A 131 11.81 2.61 4.35
CA THR A 131 11.46 1.57 3.37
C THR A 131 10.85 0.33 4.02
N ALA A 132 10.95 0.20 5.33
CA ALA A 132 10.47 -0.93 6.12
C ALA A 132 9.35 -0.52 7.08
N ASN A 133 8.72 -1.50 7.72
CA ASN A 133 7.73 -1.28 8.76
C ASN A 133 8.42 -0.84 10.06
N THR A 134 9.01 0.35 10.07
CA THR A 134 9.79 0.87 11.21
C THR A 134 9.05 1.97 11.96
N TYR A 135 8.46 2.91 11.22
CA TYR A 135 7.85 4.10 11.80
C TYR A 135 6.35 3.96 11.98
N ALA A 136 5.87 4.39 13.15
CA ALA A 136 4.45 4.40 13.47
C ALA A 136 4.00 5.77 13.97
N LEU A 137 2.76 6.14 13.64
CA LEU A 137 2.03 7.28 14.16
C LEU A 137 0.89 6.77 15.05
N PRO A 138 1.09 6.66 16.38
CA PRO A 138 0.09 6.20 17.31
C PRO A 138 -0.85 7.34 17.70
N LEU A 139 -2.15 7.20 17.48
CA LEU A 139 -3.17 8.18 17.80
C LEU A 139 -4.17 7.60 18.79
N ARG A 140 -4.59 8.40 19.78
CA ARG A 140 -5.64 8.05 20.74
C ARG A 140 -6.70 9.15 20.79
N ILE A 141 -7.97 8.78 20.74
CA ILE A 141 -9.11 9.68 20.99
C ILE A 141 -9.17 9.96 22.49
N THR A 142 -9.24 11.23 22.86
CA THR A 142 -9.28 11.68 24.26
C THR A 142 -10.60 12.29 24.68
N ASN A 143 -11.36 12.81 23.70
CA ASN A 143 -12.66 13.45 23.93
C ASN A 143 -13.50 13.42 22.66
N SER A 144 -14.83 13.57 22.79
CA SER A 144 -15.75 13.61 21.67
C SER A 144 -17.01 14.41 22.02
N SER A 145 -17.71 14.89 20.99
CA SER A 145 -19.09 15.41 21.10
C SER A 145 -20.15 14.32 21.19
N LEU A 146 -19.79 13.05 21.00
CA LEU A 146 -20.68 11.90 21.07
C LEU A 146 -20.72 11.30 22.49
N ASP A 147 -21.67 10.40 22.74
CA ASP A 147 -21.92 9.84 24.10
C ASP A 147 -20.77 8.97 24.59
N SER A 148 -19.99 8.37 23.67
CA SER A 148 -18.89 7.48 24.04
C SER A 148 -17.77 7.44 22.98
N ILE A 149 -16.67 6.82 23.37
CA ILE A 149 -15.46 6.59 22.58
C ILE A 149 -15.18 5.09 22.57
N GLY A 150 -14.73 4.56 21.41
CA GLY A 150 -14.22 3.20 21.29
C GLY A 150 -15.21 2.18 20.71
N GLY A 151 -16.46 2.56 20.46
CA GLY A 151 -17.45 1.68 19.83
C GLY A 151 -18.25 0.83 20.81
N PHE A 152 -19.28 0.16 20.28
CA PHE A 152 -20.16 -0.77 20.95
C PHE A 152 -20.21 -2.07 20.15
N ASP A 153 -20.60 -3.15 20.81
CA ASP A 153 -21.03 -4.39 20.16
C ASP A 153 -22.51 -4.33 19.72
N SER A 154 -23.03 -5.43 19.21
CA SER A 154 -24.40 -5.51 18.67
C SER A 154 -25.51 -5.32 19.70
N ASP A 155 -25.22 -5.46 20.99
CA ASP A 155 -26.18 -5.28 22.11
C ASP A 155 -26.04 -3.93 22.82
N GLY A 156 -25.13 -3.05 22.33
CA GLY A 156 -24.87 -1.74 22.88
C GLY A 156 -23.94 -1.72 24.08
N THR A 157 -23.27 -2.83 24.37
CA THR A 157 -22.22 -2.89 25.41
C THR A 157 -20.91 -2.30 24.87
N VAL A 158 -20.18 -1.56 25.69
CA VAL A 158 -18.85 -1.06 25.36
C VAL A 158 -17.93 -2.24 25.09
N LEU A 159 -17.18 -2.19 23.99
CA LEU A 159 -16.24 -3.24 23.64
C LEU A 159 -15.20 -3.46 24.73
N ASP A 160 -14.89 -4.73 25.03
CA ASP A 160 -13.82 -5.10 25.96
C ASP A 160 -12.46 -4.53 25.54
N ILE A 161 -12.23 -4.44 24.24
CA ILE A 161 -11.08 -3.76 23.63
C ILE A 161 -11.60 -2.54 22.88
N PRO A 162 -11.56 -1.34 23.50
CA PRO A 162 -12.08 -0.15 22.89
C PRO A 162 -11.25 0.23 21.64
N LYS A 163 -11.95 0.67 20.60
CA LYS A 163 -11.34 1.17 19.35
C LYS A 163 -11.04 2.67 19.45
N ASP A 164 -10.53 3.09 20.60
CA ASP A 164 -10.19 4.48 20.91
C ASP A 164 -8.81 4.89 20.37
N TYR A 165 -8.06 3.93 19.80
CA TYR A 165 -6.72 4.17 19.27
C TYR A 165 -6.54 3.60 17.86
N THR A 166 -5.51 4.09 17.19
CA THR A 166 -4.93 3.49 15.99
C THR A 166 -3.41 3.66 16.02
N ILE A 167 -2.67 2.64 15.59
CA ILE A 167 -1.23 2.69 15.42
C ILE A 167 -0.95 2.55 13.93
N LEU A 168 -0.80 3.67 13.26
CA LEU A 168 -0.57 3.72 11.83
C LEU A 168 0.91 3.53 11.53
N VAL A 169 1.30 2.38 11.00
CA VAL A 169 2.65 2.14 10.47
C VAL A 169 2.72 2.69 9.06
N VAL A 170 3.80 3.42 8.75
CA VAL A 170 3.99 4.04 7.45
C VAL A 170 5.37 3.72 6.88
N LYS A 171 5.40 3.36 5.60
CA LYS A 171 6.61 3.18 4.80
C LYS A 171 6.42 3.75 3.41
N TYR A 172 7.51 3.95 2.69
CA TYR A 172 7.39 4.29 1.27
C TYR A 172 7.94 3.17 0.38
N ILE A 173 7.48 3.19 -0.87
CA ILE A 173 8.05 2.45 -1.99
C ILE A 173 8.46 3.44 -3.07
N SER A 174 9.54 3.12 -3.77
CA SER A 174 9.98 3.90 -4.94
C SER A 174 8.90 3.90 -6.02
N GLU A 175 8.72 5.00 -6.72
CA GLU A 175 7.82 5.08 -7.88
C GLU A 175 8.22 4.14 -9.03
N PHE A 176 9.46 3.66 -9.02
CA PHE A 176 9.97 2.68 -9.98
C PHE A 176 9.76 1.23 -9.52
N SER A 177 9.26 1.00 -8.30
CA SER A 177 8.91 -0.34 -7.81
C SER A 177 7.68 -0.89 -8.53
N GLY A 178 7.56 -2.21 -8.58
CA GLY A 178 6.39 -2.87 -9.13
C GLY A 178 6.73 -4.09 -9.98
N THR A 179 5.74 -4.58 -10.70
CA THR A 179 5.87 -5.72 -11.61
C THR A 179 6.00 -5.22 -13.05
N TYR A 180 7.02 -5.69 -13.74
CA TYR A 180 7.32 -5.31 -15.12
C TYR A 180 7.36 -6.53 -16.02
N TYR A 181 6.81 -6.43 -17.22
CA TYR A 181 7.09 -7.39 -18.29
C TYR A 181 8.52 -7.20 -18.76
N HIS A 182 9.29 -8.28 -18.77
CA HIS A 182 10.70 -8.30 -19.13
C HIS A 182 10.87 -8.77 -20.57
N LYS A 183 11.46 -7.94 -21.41
CA LYS A 183 11.72 -8.19 -22.81
C LYS A 183 13.18 -7.89 -23.13
N GLY A 184 13.77 -8.65 -24.02
CA GLY A 184 15.14 -8.32 -24.42
C GLY A 184 15.85 -9.41 -25.19
N THR A 185 17.15 -9.22 -25.27
CA THR A 185 18.10 -10.16 -25.90
C THR A 185 19.35 -10.26 -25.06
N GLN A 186 19.81 -11.48 -24.84
CA GLN A 186 21.06 -11.78 -24.18
C GLN A 186 21.99 -12.54 -25.13
N ASN A 187 23.18 -12.01 -25.36
CA ASN A 187 24.24 -12.63 -26.14
C ASN A 187 25.33 -13.16 -25.19
N GLU A 188 25.65 -14.45 -25.28
CA GLU A 188 26.89 -14.98 -24.73
C GLU A 188 28.02 -14.67 -25.71
N VAL A 189 29.09 -14.04 -25.24
CA VAL A 189 30.21 -13.62 -26.07
C VAL A 189 31.50 -14.31 -25.61
N ASP A 190 32.38 -14.66 -26.58
CA ASP A 190 33.70 -15.17 -26.28
C ASP A 190 34.71 -14.10 -25.85
N GLY A 191 35.96 -14.50 -25.59
CA GLY A 191 37.01 -13.53 -25.19
C GLY A 191 37.41 -12.53 -26.26
N ALA A 192 36.95 -12.68 -27.51
CA ALA A 192 37.11 -11.73 -28.59
C ALA A 192 35.90 -10.87 -28.84
N GLY A 193 34.83 -11.03 -28.07
CA GLY A 193 33.57 -10.29 -28.23
C GLY A 193 32.65 -10.84 -29.34
N VAL A 194 32.91 -12.07 -29.80
CA VAL A 194 32.07 -12.72 -30.82
C VAL A 194 30.90 -13.42 -30.13
N VAL A 195 29.69 -13.23 -30.64
CA VAL A 195 28.48 -13.91 -30.13
C VAL A 195 28.59 -15.42 -30.43
N VAL A 196 28.59 -16.22 -29.39
CA VAL A 196 28.62 -17.70 -29.46
C VAL A 196 27.27 -18.32 -29.17
N ASN A 197 26.39 -17.63 -28.46
CA ASN A 197 25.00 -18.03 -28.21
C ASN A 197 24.10 -16.80 -28.00
N GLN A 198 22.86 -16.89 -28.39
CA GLN A 198 21.86 -15.83 -28.22
C GLN A 198 20.58 -16.38 -27.62
N THR A 199 20.05 -15.67 -26.61
CA THR A 199 18.74 -15.93 -26.03
C THR A 199 17.85 -14.72 -26.26
N ILE A 200 16.72 -14.93 -26.94
CA ILE A 200 15.74 -13.88 -27.24
C ILE A 200 14.48 -14.13 -26.40
N TYR A 201 14.07 -13.13 -25.60
CA TYR A 201 12.85 -13.12 -24.79
C TYR A 201 12.04 -11.86 -25.07
N ASN A 202 11.74 -11.63 -26.35
CA ASN A 202 11.09 -10.42 -26.84
C ASN A 202 9.79 -10.75 -27.57
N ASN A 203 8.77 -11.20 -26.83
CA ASN A 203 7.45 -11.45 -27.41
C ASN A 203 6.67 -10.14 -27.57
N SER A 204 6.04 -9.93 -28.73
CA SER A 204 5.20 -8.75 -28.98
C SER A 204 3.94 -8.71 -28.13
N ASP A 205 3.38 -9.88 -27.77
CA ASP A 205 2.34 -10.02 -26.76
C ASP A 205 3.00 -9.99 -25.37
N LEU A 206 2.84 -8.87 -24.67
CA LEU A 206 3.46 -8.63 -23.36
C LEU A 206 3.15 -9.73 -22.36
N SER A 207 1.96 -10.31 -22.37
CA SER A 207 1.53 -11.34 -21.44
C SER A 207 2.31 -12.65 -21.55
N LYS A 208 3.02 -12.86 -22.66
CA LYS A 208 3.87 -14.03 -22.93
C LYS A 208 5.33 -13.85 -22.52
N ASN A 209 5.71 -12.63 -22.09
CA ASN A 209 7.03 -12.40 -21.55
C ASN A 209 7.06 -12.73 -20.06
N GLN A 210 8.23 -13.05 -19.54
CA GLN A 210 8.43 -13.18 -18.09
C GLN A 210 8.18 -11.82 -17.41
N THR A 211 7.89 -11.86 -16.13
CA THR A 211 7.79 -10.65 -15.31
C THR A 211 8.97 -10.57 -14.35
N TRP A 212 9.48 -9.36 -14.16
CA TRP A 212 10.40 -9.02 -13.10
C TRP A 212 9.67 -8.20 -12.02
N SER A 213 10.00 -8.50 -10.76
CA SER A 213 9.66 -7.64 -9.63
C SER A 213 10.79 -6.66 -9.40
N LEU A 214 10.48 -5.38 -9.36
CA LEU A 214 11.42 -4.35 -8.95
C LEU A 214 11.04 -3.90 -7.53
N THR A 215 11.95 -4.11 -6.57
CA THR A 215 11.72 -3.81 -5.15
C THR A 215 12.52 -2.60 -4.71
N THR A 216 11.93 -1.77 -3.86
CA THR A 216 12.57 -0.56 -3.33
C THR A 216 13.85 -0.90 -2.56
N VAL A 217 14.94 -0.23 -2.88
CA VAL A 217 16.17 -0.15 -2.08
C VAL A 217 16.21 1.19 -1.37
N ASP A 218 16.03 2.26 -2.14
CA ASP A 218 15.77 3.61 -1.66
C ASP A 218 14.86 4.36 -2.66
N ARG A 219 14.73 5.69 -2.52
CA ARG A 219 13.84 6.50 -3.35
C ARG A 219 14.08 6.30 -4.84
N ASN A 220 15.35 6.27 -5.24
CA ASN A 220 15.78 6.26 -6.63
C ASN A 220 16.44 4.92 -7.03
N SER A 221 16.52 3.97 -6.10
CA SER A 221 17.18 2.69 -6.32
C SER A 221 16.23 1.53 -6.12
N ILE A 222 16.20 0.65 -7.08
CA ILE A 222 15.35 -0.55 -7.09
C ILE A 222 16.18 -1.78 -7.41
N ARG A 223 15.87 -2.89 -6.75
CA ARG A 223 16.49 -4.20 -6.99
C ARG A 223 15.64 -5.01 -7.94
N THR A 224 16.28 -5.55 -8.97
CA THR A 224 15.65 -6.45 -9.94
C THR A 224 15.46 -7.85 -9.34
N SER A 225 14.54 -8.64 -9.89
CA SER A 225 14.41 -10.08 -9.56
C SER A 225 15.14 -11.00 -10.56
N GLY A 226 15.88 -10.43 -11.51
CA GLY A 226 16.61 -11.16 -12.54
C GLY A 226 17.79 -10.38 -13.09
N ILE A 227 18.57 -11.01 -13.96
CA ILE A 227 19.63 -10.42 -14.77
C ILE A 227 19.66 -11.10 -16.14
N GLY A 228 19.37 -10.35 -17.22
CA GLY A 228 19.20 -10.95 -18.55
C GLY A 228 18.19 -12.11 -18.52
N ALA A 229 18.52 -13.21 -19.14
CA ALA A 229 17.69 -14.42 -19.13
C ALA A 229 17.75 -15.23 -17.82
N ASN A 230 18.52 -14.78 -16.80
CA ASN A 230 18.72 -15.49 -15.56
C ASN A 230 17.85 -14.94 -14.43
N THR A 231 17.02 -15.79 -13.82
CA THR A 231 16.09 -15.44 -12.73
C THR A 231 16.61 -15.70 -11.32
N SER A 232 17.82 -16.29 -11.21
CA SER A 232 18.42 -16.62 -9.90
C SER A 232 19.38 -15.56 -9.38
N HIS A 233 19.62 -14.52 -10.17
CA HIS A 233 20.54 -13.43 -9.85
C HIS A 233 19.83 -12.09 -10.04
N ASN A 234 20.35 -11.04 -9.44
CA ASN A 234 19.76 -9.71 -9.45
C ASN A 234 20.84 -8.63 -9.37
N PHE A 235 20.45 -7.39 -9.56
CA PHE A 235 21.27 -6.19 -9.42
C PHE A 235 20.41 -4.99 -9.02
N VAL A 236 21.06 -3.85 -8.74
CA VAL A 236 20.37 -2.61 -8.42
C VAL A 236 20.40 -1.67 -9.63
N ILE A 237 19.27 -1.08 -9.92
CA ILE A 237 19.06 0.01 -10.87
C ILE A 237 18.98 1.29 -10.06
N ASN A 238 19.83 2.30 -10.39
CA ASN A 238 19.79 3.62 -9.78
C ASN A 238 19.34 4.63 -10.83
N VAL A 239 18.28 5.34 -10.57
CA VAL A 239 17.68 6.34 -11.46
C VAL A 239 18.15 7.74 -11.03
N ASN A 240 18.65 8.52 -11.96
CA ASN A 240 18.91 9.94 -11.76
C ASN A 240 17.62 10.74 -12.09
N GLU A 241 16.95 11.27 -11.06
CA GLU A 241 15.70 12.04 -11.21
C GLU A 241 15.84 13.27 -12.12
N SER A 242 17.03 13.82 -12.29
CA SER A 242 17.21 15.06 -13.05
C SER A 242 17.14 14.87 -14.58
N ASP A 243 17.48 13.68 -15.07
CA ASP A 243 17.60 13.40 -16.50
C ASP A 243 17.08 12.01 -16.90
N ASN A 244 16.53 11.25 -15.93
CA ASN A 244 16.05 9.89 -16.11
C ASN A 244 17.09 8.88 -16.62
N THR A 245 18.38 9.18 -16.48
CA THR A 245 19.44 8.24 -16.79
C THR A 245 19.55 7.17 -15.70
N ILE A 246 20.06 6.00 -16.08
CA ILE A 246 20.20 4.85 -15.20
C ILE A 246 21.67 4.45 -15.13
N SER A 247 22.16 4.21 -13.91
CA SER A 247 23.34 3.41 -13.62
C SER A 247 22.93 2.11 -12.92
N ILE A 248 23.78 1.09 -13.00
CA ILE A 248 23.52 -0.22 -12.38
C ILE A 248 24.71 -0.63 -11.52
N ASP A 249 24.41 -1.31 -10.41
CA ASP A 249 25.43 -1.79 -9.48
C ASP A 249 24.94 -2.98 -8.61
N SER A 250 25.70 -3.25 -7.55
CA SER A 250 25.33 -4.20 -6.48
C SER A 250 24.78 -5.54 -6.98
N PRO A 251 25.49 -6.24 -7.89
CA PRO A 251 25.01 -7.54 -8.35
C PRO A 251 25.03 -8.58 -7.22
N SER A 252 24.14 -9.55 -7.33
CA SER A 252 24.14 -10.71 -6.44
C SER A 252 25.42 -11.53 -6.57
N SER A 253 25.72 -12.33 -5.53
CA SER A 253 26.89 -13.20 -5.50
C SER A 253 26.98 -14.08 -6.74
N GLY A 254 28.18 -14.23 -7.29
CA GLY A 254 28.46 -15.00 -8.50
C GLY A 254 28.43 -14.19 -9.79
N VAL A 255 27.77 -13.03 -9.82
CA VAL A 255 27.84 -12.09 -10.94
C VAL A 255 29.02 -11.15 -10.75
N THR A 256 29.84 -11.01 -11.77
CA THR A 256 31.04 -10.13 -11.78
C THR A 256 31.04 -9.29 -13.05
N ASN A 257 31.90 -8.27 -13.08
CA ASN A 257 32.08 -7.35 -14.22
C ASN A 257 30.75 -6.75 -14.73
N LEU A 258 29.80 -6.51 -13.82
CA LEU A 258 28.55 -5.83 -14.18
C LEU A 258 28.85 -4.37 -14.53
N VAL A 259 28.56 -3.99 -15.76
CA VAL A 259 28.70 -2.61 -16.27
C VAL A 259 27.57 -2.34 -17.23
N GLY A 260 26.95 -1.19 -17.11
CA GLY A 260 25.89 -0.79 -18.03
C GLY A 260 25.21 0.49 -17.64
N SER A 261 24.25 0.88 -18.47
CA SER A 261 23.45 2.08 -18.30
C SER A 261 22.06 1.87 -18.91
N GLY A 262 21.21 2.86 -18.73
CA GLY A 262 19.88 2.84 -19.29
C GLY A 262 19.16 4.17 -19.14
N SER A 263 17.86 4.12 -19.33
CA SER A 263 16.98 5.28 -19.10
C SER A 263 15.56 4.85 -18.71
N VAL A 264 14.89 5.72 -17.99
CA VAL A 264 13.45 5.65 -17.79
C VAL A 264 12.77 6.46 -18.90
N ASN A 265 11.88 5.83 -19.64
CA ASN A 265 11.13 6.46 -20.72
C ASN A 265 9.89 7.20 -20.20
N SER A 266 9.28 8.06 -21.02
CA SER A 266 8.09 8.84 -20.68
C SER A 266 6.85 8.00 -20.34
N ASP A 267 6.79 6.75 -20.81
CA ASP A 267 5.74 5.78 -20.50
C ASP A 267 6.08 4.92 -19.25
N ARG A 268 7.12 5.31 -18.50
CA ARG A 268 7.67 4.60 -17.33
C ARG A 268 8.28 3.23 -17.66
N SER A 269 8.46 2.90 -18.93
CA SER A 269 9.28 1.74 -19.29
C SER A 269 10.76 2.03 -19.03
N ILE A 270 11.53 1.00 -18.73
CA ILE A 270 12.96 1.08 -18.44
C ILE A 270 13.72 0.36 -19.54
N THR A 271 14.66 1.05 -20.18
CA THR A 271 15.58 0.46 -21.17
C THR A 271 16.95 0.33 -20.55
N LEU A 272 17.58 -0.84 -20.66
CA LEU A 272 18.89 -1.16 -20.10
C LEU A 272 19.78 -1.79 -21.16
N ASN A 273 21.06 -1.35 -21.17
CA ASN A 273 22.13 -1.97 -21.96
C ASN A 273 23.27 -2.24 -21.00
N TYR A 274 23.64 -3.50 -20.85
CA TYR A 274 24.66 -3.89 -19.88
C TYR A 274 25.38 -5.18 -20.23
N SER A 275 26.54 -5.38 -19.62
CA SER A 275 27.28 -6.63 -19.68
C SER A 275 27.61 -7.15 -18.30
N TYR A 276 27.79 -8.45 -18.19
CA TYR A 276 28.18 -9.10 -16.95
C TYR A 276 28.87 -10.45 -17.22
N THR A 277 29.53 -10.98 -16.20
CA THR A 277 30.12 -12.32 -16.21
C THR A 277 29.44 -13.18 -15.18
N LEU A 278 29.05 -14.42 -15.57
CA LEU A 278 28.43 -15.40 -14.68
C LEU A 278 28.91 -16.81 -15.06
N GLY A 279 29.42 -17.56 -14.08
CA GLY A 279 29.91 -18.94 -14.32
C GLY A 279 31.05 -19.01 -15.32
N GLY A 280 31.88 -17.96 -15.42
CA GLY A 280 33.00 -17.86 -16.36
C GLY A 280 32.62 -17.50 -17.79
N LYS A 281 31.35 -17.19 -18.05
CA LYS A 281 30.82 -16.73 -19.34
C LYS A 281 30.52 -15.26 -19.31
N ASN A 282 30.78 -14.55 -20.43
CA ASN A 282 30.48 -13.14 -20.58
C ASN A 282 29.16 -12.98 -21.35
N TYR A 283 28.35 -12.02 -20.90
CA TYR A 283 27.04 -11.73 -21.47
C TYR A 283 26.93 -10.24 -21.80
N GLU A 284 26.33 -9.95 -22.94
CA GLU A 284 25.85 -8.63 -23.34
C GLU A 284 24.34 -8.67 -23.44
N VAL A 285 23.66 -7.70 -22.85
CA VAL A 285 22.20 -7.71 -22.67
C VAL A 285 21.60 -6.37 -23.07
N GLU A 286 20.52 -6.45 -23.82
CA GLU A 286 19.60 -5.35 -24.12
C GLU A 286 18.23 -5.70 -23.54
N ASP A 287 17.81 -5.02 -22.47
CA ASP A 287 16.55 -5.27 -21.80
C ASP A 287 15.60 -4.06 -21.92
N THR A 288 14.33 -4.36 -22.02
CA THR A 288 13.24 -3.42 -21.84
C THR A 288 12.28 -3.97 -20.79
N LEU A 289 12.05 -3.20 -19.74
CA LEU A 289 11.10 -3.49 -18.69
C LEU A 289 9.87 -2.61 -18.91
N VAL A 290 8.72 -3.23 -19.21
CA VAL A 290 7.46 -2.52 -19.46
C VAL A 290 6.59 -2.65 -18.22
N LEU A 291 6.28 -1.52 -17.60
CA LEU A 291 5.47 -1.51 -16.38
C LEU A 291 4.12 -2.19 -16.63
N ARG A 292 3.84 -3.24 -15.85
CA ARG A 292 2.57 -3.97 -15.95
C ARG A 292 1.43 -3.17 -15.36
N GLN A 293 1.68 -2.56 -14.20
CA GLN A 293 0.72 -1.77 -13.46
C GLN A 293 1.48 -0.79 -12.58
N ALA A 294 0.99 0.43 -12.47
CA ALA A 294 1.60 1.43 -11.60
C ALA A 294 1.51 0.99 -10.14
N PRO A 295 2.57 1.21 -9.33
CA PRO A 295 2.68 0.67 -7.97
C PRO A 295 1.51 1.09 -7.07
N GLU A 296 0.96 2.28 -7.25
CA GLU A 296 -0.18 2.79 -6.49
C GLU A 296 -1.47 1.97 -6.65
N TYR A 297 -1.63 1.23 -7.75
CA TYR A 297 -2.77 0.34 -7.98
C TYR A 297 -2.57 -1.07 -7.38
N ASP A 298 -1.32 -1.42 -7.07
CA ASP A 298 -1.00 -2.69 -6.39
C ASP A 298 -1.07 -2.56 -4.85
N LEU A 299 -1.18 -1.31 -4.34
CA LEU A 299 -1.30 -1.06 -2.91
C LEU A 299 -2.73 -1.36 -2.45
N GLY A 300 -2.86 -2.36 -1.58
CA GLY A 300 -4.09 -2.74 -0.90
C GLY A 300 -4.19 -2.16 0.51
N PHE A 301 -5.29 -2.48 1.17
CA PHE A 301 -5.39 -2.30 2.61
C PHE A 301 -4.55 -3.39 3.29
N GLU A 302 -3.62 -2.97 4.14
CA GLU A 302 -2.75 -3.86 4.91
C GLU A 302 -2.85 -3.53 6.40
N GLU A 303 -2.66 -4.54 7.24
CA GLU A 303 -2.48 -4.42 8.69
C GLU A 303 -1.10 -4.98 9.08
N TRP A 304 -0.52 -4.44 10.16
CA TRP A 304 0.75 -4.92 10.72
C TRP A 304 0.56 -5.89 11.87
#